data_1b312fa18035ce7703f33efdb8881eab
#
_entry.id   1b312fa18035ce7703f33efdb8881eab
#
_cell.length_a   1.000
_cell.length_b   1.000
_cell.length_c   1.000
_cell.angle_alpha   90.00
_cell.angle_beta   90.00
_cell.angle_gamma   90.00
#
_symmetry.space_group_name_H-M   'P 1'
#
loop_
_entity.id
_entity.type
_entity.pdbx_description
1 polymer ?
#
loop_
_entity_poly.entity_id
_entity_poly.type
_entity_poly.pdbx_seq_one_letter_code
_entity_poly.pdbx_strand_id
1 'polypeptide(L)'
;FHPNYSENGYFYVNYTEHNPRRNVIARYSVDPDNPNEADYFSSEIILEVNQPYTNHNGGQMGFGSDGYLYISFGDGGSAGDPQNNGQNLSTLLGSIIRIDIDNPSGNLNYSIPLDNPFIDTQNAREEIYAYGLRNVWRFSWDIETGFLWAADVGQNAWEEIDIIYPGLNYGWNEMEASYCYPPGSNCNPDDFELPVWEYELYVDDVCSVTGGYVYRGNDIWSLKGKYIYGDWCTGDIWAFTLSEDGNHINEDIIRSNINITSFGIDENDELFFCGNGRVFKLQSNEGDLNGDNLLNVLDVILLVNLILAQGYNDIGDLNNDNILNVLDIILLVNMILGD
;
A
#
# COMPACT_ATOMS: atom_id res chain seq x y z
N PHE A 1 -8.22 -7.06 -10.41
CA PHE A 1 -9.27 -7.05 -11.43
C PHE A 1 -9.00 -5.93 -12.43
N HIS A 2 -9.42 -6.13 -13.71
CA HIS A 2 -9.37 -5.06 -14.72
C HIS A 2 -10.34 -3.92 -14.35
N PRO A 3 -10.04 -2.63 -14.66
CA PRO A 3 -10.99 -1.53 -14.39
C PRO A 3 -12.38 -1.76 -15.01
N ASN A 4 -12.43 -2.37 -16.20
CA ASN A 4 -13.67 -2.74 -16.87
C ASN A 4 -14.08 -4.20 -16.63
N TYR A 5 -13.80 -4.76 -15.45
CA TYR A 5 -14.07 -6.17 -15.12
C TYR A 5 -15.53 -6.55 -15.33
N SER A 6 -16.47 -5.68 -15.03
CA SER A 6 -17.91 -5.90 -15.26
C SER A 6 -18.29 -6.15 -16.71
N GLU A 7 -17.45 -5.69 -17.65
CA GLU A 7 -17.68 -5.83 -19.10
C GLU A 7 -16.86 -6.98 -19.71
N ASN A 8 -15.56 -7.11 -19.28
CA ASN A 8 -14.63 -8.04 -19.91
C ASN A 8 -14.31 -9.28 -19.07
N GLY A 9 -14.63 -9.29 -17.79
CA GLY A 9 -14.38 -10.39 -16.86
C GLY A 9 -12.90 -10.69 -16.61
N TYR A 10 -11.98 -9.77 -16.97
CA TYR A 10 -10.54 -9.99 -16.84
C TYR A 10 -10.03 -9.71 -15.42
N PHE A 11 -9.14 -10.59 -14.96
CA PHE A 11 -8.36 -10.38 -13.74
C PHE A 11 -6.93 -10.90 -13.92
N TYR A 12 -6.03 -10.42 -13.07
CA TYR A 12 -4.60 -10.68 -13.17
C TYR A 12 -4.09 -11.38 -11.93
N VAL A 13 -3.15 -12.28 -12.12
CA VAL A 13 -2.50 -13.04 -11.05
C VAL A 13 -0.99 -12.91 -11.21
N ASN A 14 -0.31 -12.52 -10.13
CA ASN A 14 1.14 -12.60 -10.02
C ASN A 14 1.49 -13.80 -9.13
N TYR A 15 2.28 -14.73 -9.66
CA TYR A 15 2.73 -15.89 -8.94
C TYR A 15 4.18 -16.25 -9.27
N THR A 16 4.83 -17.01 -8.38
CA THR A 16 6.21 -17.43 -8.56
C THR A 16 6.26 -18.89 -8.98
N GLU A 17 6.96 -19.18 -10.08
CA GLU A 17 7.31 -20.53 -10.52
C GLU A 17 8.71 -20.91 -10.03
N HIS A 18 8.96 -22.23 -9.92
CA HIS A 18 10.24 -22.73 -9.41
C HIS A 18 11.23 -23.20 -10.48
N ASN A 19 10.75 -23.65 -11.65
CA ASN A 19 11.60 -24.22 -12.70
C ASN A 19 11.16 -23.74 -14.10
N PRO A 20 11.74 -22.68 -14.67
CA PRO A 20 12.73 -21.77 -14.07
C PRO A 20 12.09 -20.93 -12.96
N ARG A 21 12.91 -20.44 -12.00
CA ARG A 21 12.41 -19.52 -10.98
C ARG A 21 12.13 -18.17 -11.62
N ARG A 22 10.88 -17.73 -11.52
CA ARG A 22 10.41 -16.46 -12.11
C ARG A 22 9.10 -16.00 -11.50
N ASN A 23 8.84 -14.71 -11.53
CA ASN A 23 7.49 -14.19 -11.43
C ASN A 23 6.79 -14.33 -12.77
N VAL A 24 5.53 -14.71 -12.72
CA VAL A 24 4.64 -14.79 -13.88
C VAL A 24 3.44 -13.90 -13.62
N ILE A 25 3.21 -12.95 -14.52
CA ILE A 25 2.01 -12.14 -14.56
C ILE A 25 1.10 -12.72 -15.63
N ALA A 26 -0.05 -13.21 -15.21
CA ALA A 26 -1.00 -13.84 -16.11
C ALA A 26 -2.38 -13.19 -16.01
N ARG A 27 -3.05 -13.02 -17.16
CA ARG A 27 -4.45 -12.65 -17.25
C ARG A 27 -5.31 -13.90 -17.32
N TYR A 28 -6.44 -13.87 -16.62
CA TYR A 28 -7.51 -14.87 -16.70
C TYR A 28 -8.84 -14.17 -16.96
N SER A 29 -9.83 -14.93 -17.40
CA SER A 29 -11.23 -14.51 -17.49
C SER A 29 -12.05 -15.20 -16.43
N VAL A 30 -13.11 -14.56 -15.99
CA VAL A 30 -14.18 -15.21 -15.23
C VAL A 30 -14.88 -16.25 -16.13
N ASP A 31 -15.34 -17.36 -15.53
CA ASP A 31 -16.13 -18.36 -16.24
C ASP A 31 -17.47 -17.73 -16.68
N PRO A 32 -17.85 -17.81 -17.97
CA PRO A 32 -19.07 -17.19 -18.48
C PRO A 32 -20.36 -17.76 -17.87
N ASP A 33 -20.30 -18.98 -17.37
CA ASP A 33 -21.46 -19.69 -16.77
C ASP A 33 -21.49 -19.55 -15.23
N ASN A 34 -20.36 -19.17 -14.59
CA ASN A 34 -20.28 -18.99 -13.15
C ASN A 34 -19.42 -17.79 -12.75
N PRO A 35 -20.00 -16.66 -12.36
CA PRO A 35 -19.24 -15.42 -12.05
C PRO A 35 -18.34 -15.52 -10.81
N ASN A 36 -18.41 -16.61 -10.04
CA ASN A 36 -17.57 -16.86 -8.88
C ASN A 36 -16.41 -17.83 -9.16
N GLU A 37 -16.21 -18.23 -10.41
CA GLU A 37 -15.15 -19.14 -10.84
C GLU A 37 -14.33 -18.51 -11.97
N ALA A 38 -13.06 -18.90 -12.04
CA ALA A 38 -12.19 -18.54 -13.16
C ALA A 38 -12.29 -19.57 -14.28
N ASP A 39 -12.29 -19.13 -15.53
CA ASP A 39 -11.98 -20.03 -16.64
C ASP A 39 -10.49 -20.37 -16.59
N TYR A 40 -10.17 -21.55 -16.08
CA TYR A 40 -8.80 -22.02 -15.94
C TYR A 40 -8.03 -22.07 -17.28
N PHE A 41 -8.74 -22.26 -18.40
CA PHE A 41 -8.13 -22.38 -19.73
C PHE A 41 -7.96 -21.04 -20.45
N SER A 42 -8.44 -19.95 -19.86
CA SER A 42 -8.30 -18.60 -20.43
C SER A 42 -6.94 -17.95 -20.16
N SER A 43 -6.03 -18.65 -19.45
CA SER A 43 -4.74 -18.11 -19.05
C SER A 43 -3.93 -17.54 -20.21
N GLU A 44 -3.54 -16.28 -20.10
CA GLU A 44 -2.61 -15.61 -21.01
C GLU A 44 -1.48 -14.96 -20.23
N ILE A 45 -0.24 -15.35 -20.54
CA ILE A 45 0.95 -14.78 -19.91
C ILE A 45 1.19 -13.38 -20.46
N ILE A 46 1.18 -12.39 -19.58
CA ILE A 46 1.48 -10.99 -19.90
C ILE A 46 2.97 -10.73 -19.83
N LEU A 47 3.62 -11.11 -18.71
CA LEU A 47 5.03 -10.84 -18.45
C LEU A 47 5.65 -11.94 -17.59
N GLU A 48 6.92 -12.24 -17.86
CA GLU A 48 7.74 -13.13 -17.05
C GLU A 48 9.03 -12.42 -16.63
N VAL A 49 9.39 -12.50 -15.35
CA VAL A 49 10.63 -11.91 -14.82
C VAL A 49 11.41 -12.98 -14.04
N ASN A 50 12.60 -13.30 -14.53
CA ASN A 50 13.47 -14.28 -13.84
C ASN A 50 13.88 -13.80 -12.46
N GLN A 51 13.81 -14.71 -11.48
CA GLN A 51 14.18 -14.46 -10.09
C GLN A 51 15.45 -15.22 -9.73
N PRO A 52 16.53 -14.51 -9.34
CA PRO A 52 17.80 -15.17 -9.01
C PRO A 52 17.73 -15.94 -7.69
N TYR A 53 16.92 -15.47 -6.73
CA TYR A 53 16.76 -16.07 -5.40
C TYR A 53 15.30 -16.38 -5.09
N THR A 54 15.02 -16.93 -3.90
CA THR A 54 13.68 -17.38 -3.47
C THR A 54 12.87 -16.32 -2.74
N ASN A 55 13.49 -15.19 -2.41
CA ASN A 55 12.92 -14.08 -1.66
C ASN A 55 12.97 -12.78 -2.47
N HIS A 56 12.37 -11.73 -1.98
CA HIS A 56 12.24 -10.41 -2.59
C HIS A 56 11.61 -10.48 -4.00
N ASN A 57 10.50 -11.17 -4.11
CA ASN A 57 9.81 -11.31 -5.38
C ASN A 57 8.84 -10.13 -5.64
N GLY A 58 8.62 -9.24 -4.67
CA GLY A 58 7.59 -8.23 -4.75
C GLY A 58 6.20 -8.85 -4.89
N GLY A 59 5.43 -8.37 -5.84
CA GLY A 59 4.22 -9.08 -6.29
C GLY A 59 2.93 -8.29 -6.23
N GLN A 60 2.93 -7.11 -5.63
CA GLN A 60 1.76 -6.25 -5.69
C GLN A 60 1.49 -5.80 -7.13
N MET A 61 0.22 -5.81 -7.49
CA MET A 61 -0.29 -5.26 -8.75
C MET A 61 -1.48 -4.36 -8.47
N GLY A 62 -1.62 -3.32 -9.27
CA GLY A 62 -2.76 -2.42 -9.21
C GLY A 62 -2.88 -1.57 -10.46
N PHE A 63 -4.10 -1.17 -10.80
CA PHE A 63 -4.34 -0.22 -11.88
C PHE A 63 -4.31 1.21 -11.33
N GLY A 64 -3.54 2.07 -11.99
CA GLY A 64 -3.59 3.49 -11.73
C GLY A 64 -4.87 4.14 -12.29
N SER A 65 -5.14 5.37 -11.87
CA SER A 65 -6.24 6.18 -12.43
C SER A 65 -6.07 6.48 -13.93
N ASP A 66 -4.86 6.30 -14.45
CA ASP A 66 -4.49 6.40 -15.86
C ASP A 66 -4.86 5.14 -16.67
N GLY A 67 -5.37 4.09 -16.01
CA GLY A 67 -5.79 2.82 -16.61
C GLY A 67 -4.65 1.83 -16.88
N TYR A 68 -3.40 2.17 -16.57
CA TYR A 68 -2.27 1.27 -16.77
C TYR A 68 -2.06 0.34 -15.57
N LEU A 69 -1.45 -0.82 -15.83
CA LEU A 69 -1.11 -1.78 -14.79
C LEU A 69 0.28 -1.51 -14.23
N TYR A 70 0.34 -1.32 -12.92
CA TYR A 70 1.58 -1.19 -12.15
C TYR A 70 1.88 -2.49 -11.42
N ILE A 71 3.16 -2.84 -11.35
CA ILE A 71 3.61 -4.09 -10.74
C ILE A 71 4.92 -3.83 -9.99
N SER A 72 5.01 -4.24 -8.72
CA SER A 72 6.27 -4.20 -7.98
C SER A 72 7.07 -5.49 -8.16
N PHE A 73 8.38 -5.33 -8.35
CA PHE A 73 9.37 -6.41 -8.29
C PHE A 73 10.44 -6.05 -7.28
N GLY A 74 10.76 -6.99 -6.39
CA GLY A 74 11.91 -6.83 -5.51
C GLY A 74 13.24 -6.94 -6.27
N ASP A 75 14.35 -6.71 -5.56
CA ASP A 75 15.72 -6.77 -6.09
C ASP A 75 16.16 -8.18 -6.57
N GLY A 76 15.30 -9.17 -6.38
CA GLY A 76 15.53 -10.58 -6.74
C GLY A 76 16.13 -11.39 -5.61
N GLY A 77 16.39 -10.78 -4.43
CA GLY A 77 16.69 -11.49 -3.20
C GLY A 77 18.16 -11.59 -2.81
N SER A 78 18.40 -12.34 -1.75
CA SER A 78 19.65 -12.39 -1.00
C SER A 78 19.92 -11.13 -0.18
N ALA A 79 20.98 -11.11 0.63
CA ALA A 79 21.32 -9.96 1.45
C ALA A 79 22.13 -8.94 0.65
N GLY A 80 21.72 -7.65 0.74
CA GLY A 80 22.46 -6.53 0.19
C GLY A 80 22.49 -6.45 -1.34
N ASP A 81 21.52 -7.05 -2.01
CA ASP A 81 21.38 -7.05 -3.47
C ASP A 81 22.71 -7.37 -4.20
N PRO A 82 23.23 -8.60 -4.14
CA PRO A 82 24.56 -8.94 -4.65
C PRO A 82 24.70 -8.79 -6.16
N GLN A 83 23.61 -8.58 -6.88
CA GLN A 83 23.59 -8.35 -8.33
C GLN A 83 23.40 -6.89 -8.70
N ASN A 84 23.23 -6.00 -7.71
CA ASN A 84 22.98 -4.58 -7.89
C ASN A 84 21.76 -4.29 -8.77
N ASN A 85 20.70 -5.08 -8.59
CA ASN A 85 19.48 -4.97 -9.37
C ASN A 85 18.72 -3.67 -9.07
N GLY A 86 18.70 -3.23 -7.80
CA GLY A 86 18.06 -1.99 -7.40
C GLY A 86 18.57 -0.77 -8.16
N GLN A 87 19.85 -0.75 -8.52
CA GLN A 87 20.46 0.35 -9.27
C GLN A 87 20.64 0.06 -10.78
N ASN A 88 20.04 -1.04 -11.28
CA ASN A 88 20.29 -1.48 -12.65
C ASN A 88 19.05 -1.36 -13.53
N LEU A 89 18.92 -0.27 -14.26
CA LEU A 89 17.80 -0.02 -15.18
C LEU A 89 17.65 -1.05 -16.34
N SER A 90 18.64 -1.92 -16.58
CA SER A 90 18.54 -2.95 -17.62
C SER A 90 17.71 -4.18 -17.21
N THR A 91 17.28 -4.26 -15.95
CA THR A 91 16.41 -5.30 -15.41
C THR A 91 15.11 -4.68 -14.86
N LEU A 92 14.06 -5.49 -14.67
CA LEU A 92 12.82 -5.07 -14.00
C LEU A 92 12.86 -5.31 -12.47
N LEU A 93 13.95 -5.91 -11.98
CA LEU A 93 14.12 -6.16 -10.55
C LEU A 93 14.44 -4.87 -9.80
N GLY A 94 13.99 -4.77 -8.55
CA GLY A 94 14.18 -3.58 -7.71
C GLY A 94 13.40 -2.35 -8.19
N SER A 95 12.22 -2.57 -8.78
CA SER A 95 11.45 -1.49 -9.39
C SER A 95 9.93 -1.67 -9.27
N ILE A 96 9.21 -0.57 -9.46
CA ILE A 96 7.81 -0.59 -9.87
C ILE A 96 7.77 -0.32 -11.37
N ILE A 97 7.09 -1.18 -12.12
CA ILE A 97 6.89 -1.02 -13.57
C ILE A 97 5.49 -0.54 -13.88
N ARG A 98 5.29 0.03 -15.09
CA ARG A 98 4.00 0.50 -15.60
C ARG A 98 3.85 0.09 -17.06
N ILE A 99 2.77 -0.64 -17.36
CA ILE A 99 2.49 -1.21 -18.70
C ILE A 99 1.03 -1.00 -19.10
N ASP A 100 0.79 -0.90 -20.41
CA ASP A 100 -0.53 -0.85 -21.02
C ASP A 100 -0.91 -2.24 -21.53
N ILE A 101 -1.87 -2.87 -20.84
CA ILE A 101 -2.33 -4.24 -21.17
C ILE A 101 -3.51 -4.24 -22.15
N ASP A 102 -4.09 -3.08 -22.44
CA ASP A 102 -5.24 -2.97 -23.35
C ASP A 102 -4.82 -2.79 -24.80
N ASN A 103 -3.61 -2.28 -25.05
CA ASN A 103 -3.08 -2.01 -26.36
C ASN A 103 -1.77 -2.76 -26.64
N PRO A 104 -1.77 -4.10 -26.71
CA PRO A 104 -0.56 -4.88 -26.94
C PRO A 104 0.16 -4.45 -28.22
N SER A 105 1.50 -4.44 -28.18
CA SER A 105 2.32 -3.98 -29.31
C SER A 105 3.49 -4.92 -29.63
N GLY A 106 3.76 -5.13 -30.90
CA GLY A 106 4.83 -6.01 -31.35
C GLY A 106 4.57 -7.48 -30.99
N ASN A 107 5.50 -8.10 -30.28
CA ASN A 107 5.40 -9.48 -29.80
C ASN A 107 5.08 -9.58 -28.30
N LEU A 108 4.75 -8.45 -27.68
CA LEU A 108 4.40 -8.38 -26.26
C LEU A 108 2.88 -8.44 -26.09
N ASN A 109 2.42 -9.00 -24.99
CA ASN A 109 1.02 -8.99 -24.58
C ASN A 109 0.64 -7.71 -23.82
N TYR A 110 1.45 -6.65 -23.98
CA TYR A 110 1.27 -5.30 -23.47
C TYR A 110 1.99 -4.29 -24.37
N SER A 111 1.81 -3.00 -24.13
CA SER A 111 2.67 -1.95 -24.69
C SER A 111 3.25 -1.06 -23.59
N ILE A 112 4.19 -0.20 -23.98
CA ILE A 112 4.80 0.76 -23.08
C ILE A 112 4.03 2.08 -23.19
N PRO A 113 3.50 2.65 -22.08
CA PRO A 113 2.92 3.99 -22.10
C PRO A 113 3.93 5.03 -22.59
N LEU A 114 3.53 5.91 -23.49
CA LEU A 114 4.42 6.88 -24.14
C LEU A 114 5.04 7.92 -23.19
N ASP A 115 4.49 8.05 -22.01
CA ASP A 115 4.93 8.94 -20.94
C ASP A 115 5.67 8.21 -19.81
N ASN A 116 6.10 6.94 -20.04
CA ASN A 116 6.99 6.26 -19.11
C ASN A 116 8.34 6.98 -19.04
N PRO A 117 8.93 7.09 -17.84
CA PRO A 117 10.09 7.98 -17.62
C PRO A 117 11.36 7.56 -18.34
N PHE A 118 11.51 6.28 -18.69
CA PHE A 118 12.74 5.74 -19.28
C PHE A 118 12.60 5.39 -20.78
N ILE A 119 11.56 5.89 -21.45
CA ILE A 119 11.42 5.78 -22.90
C ILE A 119 12.66 6.38 -23.58
N ASP A 120 13.19 5.68 -24.57
CA ASP A 120 14.40 6.09 -25.31
C ASP A 120 15.67 6.23 -24.44
N THR A 121 15.65 5.79 -23.18
CA THR A 121 16.84 5.77 -22.33
C THR A 121 17.71 4.57 -22.66
N GLN A 122 18.94 4.83 -23.10
CA GLN A 122 19.84 3.77 -23.55
C GLN A 122 20.09 2.74 -22.43
N ASN A 123 19.89 1.46 -22.75
CA ASN A 123 20.05 0.31 -21.84
C ASN A 123 19.08 0.28 -20.65
N ALA A 124 18.05 1.12 -20.61
CA ALA A 124 16.99 1.00 -19.62
C ALA A 124 15.83 0.14 -20.17
N ARG A 125 15.12 -0.52 -19.25
CA ARG A 125 13.82 -1.13 -19.53
C ARG A 125 12.78 -0.02 -19.49
N GLU A 126 12.07 0.15 -20.60
CA GLU A 126 11.09 1.22 -20.78
C GLU A 126 9.82 1.02 -19.92
N GLU A 127 9.61 -0.20 -19.40
CA GLU A 127 8.54 -0.53 -18.48
C GLU A 127 8.71 0.12 -17.09
N ILE A 128 9.94 0.47 -16.70
CA ILE A 128 10.25 0.98 -15.36
C ILE A 128 9.55 2.33 -15.14
N TYR A 129 8.84 2.42 -14.01
CA TYR A 129 8.21 3.65 -13.52
C TYR A 129 9.04 4.32 -12.42
N ALA A 130 9.55 3.52 -11.46
CA ALA A 130 10.46 3.94 -10.39
C ALA A 130 11.40 2.79 -10.05
N TYR A 131 12.59 3.08 -9.52
CA TYR A 131 13.63 2.08 -9.24
C TYR A 131 14.41 2.38 -7.96
N GLY A 132 15.37 1.54 -7.62
CA GLY A 132 16.10 1.69 -6.35
C GLY A 132 15.29 1.20 -5.17
N LEU A 133 14.41 0.24 -5.39
CA LEU A 133 13.54 -0.36 -4.39
C LEU A 133 14.05 -1.76 -4.03
N ARG A 134 13.89 -2.15 -2.77
CA ARG A 134 14.37 -3.45 -2.29
C ARG A 134 13.34 -4.56 -2.46
N ASN A 135 12.17 -4.40 -1.86
CA ASN A 135 11.08 -5.38 -1.92
C ASN A 135 9.76 -4.75 -1.52
N VAL A 136 9.23 -3.89 -2.37
CA VAL A 136 7.91 -3.27 -2.16
C VAL A 136 6.88 -4.37 -2.01
N TRP A 137 6.42 -4.58 -0.76
CA TRP A 137 5.47 -5.64 -0.44
C TRP A 137 4.06 -5.26 -0.84
N ARG A 138 3.65 -4.01 -0.52
CA ARG A 138 2.37 -3.43 -0.93
C ARG A 138 2.54 -2.00 -1.39
N PHE A 139 1.71 -1.62 -2.35
CA PHE A 139 1.49 -0.24 -2.74
C PHE A 139 0.01 0.00 -2.99
N SER A 140 -0.41 1.25 -2.85
CA SER A 140 -1.80 1.67 -3.09
C SER A 140 -1.85 3.13 -3.50
N TRP A 141 -2.89 3.51 -4.26
CA TRP A 141 -3.17 4.91 -4.55
C TRP A 141 -4.10 5.50 -3.50
N ASP A 142 -3.81 6.72 -3.12
CA ASP A 142 -4.79 7.58 -2.49
C ASP A 142 -5.63 8.24 -3.57
N ILE A 143 -6.92 7.95 -3.60
CA ILE A 143 -7.83 8.42 -4.65
C ILE A 143 -8.01 9.95 -4.65
N GLU A 144 -7.84 10.62 -3.51
CA GLU A 144 -8.03 12.07 -3.40
C GLU A 144 -6.79 12.85 -3.83
N THR A 145 -5.59 12.41 -3.40
CA THR A 145 -4.33 13.10 -3.72
C THR A 145 -3.67 12.60 -5.00
N GLY A 146 -4.01 11.38 -5.42
CA GLY A 146 -3.36 10.69 -6.52
C GLY A 146 -1.96 10.16 -6.18
N PHE A 147 -1.51 10.24 -4.94
CA PHE A 147 -0.22 9.71 -4.51
C PHE A 147 -0.21 8.18 -4.53
N LEU A 148 0.88 7.63 -5.05
CA LEU A 148 1.17 6.21 -5.00
C LEU A 148 2.04 5.94 -3.76
N TRP A 149 1.43 5.37 -2.74
CA TRP A 149 2.10 4.97 -1.50
C TRP A 149 2.68 3.57 -1.64
N ALA A 150 3.89 3.36 -1.16
CA ALA A 150 4.55 2.06 -1.15
C ALA A 150 5.19 1.78 0.21
N ALA A 151 5.19 0.51 0.60
CA ALA A 151 5.93 0.03 1.75
C ALA A 151 7.03 -0.89 1.26
N ASP A 152 8.27 -0.46 1.42
CA ASP A 152 9.45 -1.20 1.00
C ASP A 152 10.15 -1.84 2.19
N VAL A 153 10.29 -3.17 2.13
CA VAL A 153 10.86 -3.96 3.23
C VAL A 153 12.37 -3.77 3.28
N GLY A 154 12.85 -3.28 4.40
CA GLY A 154 14.26 -3.01 4.65
C GLY A 154 15.15 -4.25 4.82
N GLN A 155 16.45 -4.03 4.95
CA GLN A 155 17.45 -5.11 5.00
C GLN A 155 17.80 -5.52 6.43
N ASN A 156 18.30 -4.59 7.24
CA ASN A 156 18.86 -4.88 8.55
C ASN A 156 18.54 -3.85 9.64
N ALA A 157 18.19 -2.64 9.26
CA ALA A 157 18.10 -1.53 10.20
C ALA A 157 16.79 -0.75 10.11
N TRP A 158 16.23 -0.58 8.92
CA TRP A 158 15.11 0.32 8.71
C TRP A 158 14.04 -0.30 7.80
N GLU A 159 12.78 -0.06 8.13
CA GLU A 159 11.62 -0.21 7.24
C GLU A 159 11.19 1.16 6.76
N GLU A 160 10.62 1.25 5.54
CA GLU A 160 10.30 2.55 4.94
C GLU A 160 8.94 2.59 4.25
N ILE A 161 8.36 3.79 4.25
CA ILE A 161 7.15 4.16 3.52
C ILE A 161 7.51 5.28 2.56
N ASP A 162 7.19 5.08 1.29
CA ASP A 162 7.50 5.99 0.20
C ASP A 162 6.25 6.55 -0.47
N ILE A 163 6.39 7.74 -1.06
CA ILE A 163 5.49 8.21 -2.11
C ILE A 163 6.23 8.07 -3.44
N ILE A 164 5.69 7.25 -4.33
CA ILE A 164 6.36 6.87 -5.57
C ILE A 164 6.06 7.87 -6.69
N TYR A 165 7.11 8.47 -7.21
CA TYR A 165 7.06 9.38 -8.35
C TYR A 165 7.75 8.78 -9.59
N PRO A 166 7.32 9.13 -10.80
CA PRO A 166 7.90 8.60 -12.03
C PRO A 166 9.37 9.00 -12.20
N GLY A 167 10.21 8.03 -12.53
CA GLY A 167 11.62 8.23 -12.86
C GLY A 167 12.57 8.41 -11.68
N LEU A 168 12.07 8.42 -10.44
CA LEU A 168 12.90 8.61 -9.27
C LEU A 168 13.59 7.33 -8.81
N ASN A 169 14.73 7.50 -8.15
CA ASN A 169 15.59 6.47 -7.56
C ASN A 169 15.42 6.50 -6.04
N TYR A 170 14.95 5.41 -5.42
CA TYR A 170 14.70 5.28 -3.99
C TYR A 170 15.91 4.75 -3.19
N GLY A 171 17.05 4.61 -3.84
CA GLY A 171 18.38 4.48 -3.20
C GLY A 171 18.86 3.06 -2.94
N TRP A 172 18.02 2.05 -2.87
CA TRP A 172 18.49 0.68 -2.65
C TRP A 172 19.36 0.22 -3.84
N ASN A 173 20.60 -0.28 -3.68
CA ASN A 173 21.25 -0.74 -2.44
C ASN A 173 22.40 0.18 -1.99
N GLU A 174 22.38 1.43 -2.35
CA GLU A 174 23.30 2.46 -1.83
C GLU A 174 22.76 3.10 -0.54
N MET A 175 21.44 3.06 -0.36
CA MET A 175 20.71 3.50 0.82
C MET A 175 19.88 2.35 1.43
N GLU A 176 19.60 2.43 2.73
CA GLU A 176 18.55 1.73 3.45
C GLU A 176 17.78 2.80 4.22
N ALA A 177 16.56 3.12 3.78
CA ALA A 177 15.82 4.32 4.17
C ALA A 177 16.70 5.58 3.98
N SER A 178 16.77 6.48 4.95
CA SER A 178 17.57 7.71 4.89
C SER A 178 19.07 7.52 5.17
N TYR A 179 19.57 6.29 5.25
CA TYR A 179 20.94 5.98 5.66
C TYR A 179 21.74 5.29 4.57
N CYS A 180 23.04 5.62 4.47
CA CYS A 180 23.93 4.93 3.54
C CYS A 180 24.08 3.43 3.88
N TYR A 181 23.95 2.59 2.87
CA TYR A 181 24.11 1.15 2.99
C TYR A 181 25.33 0.63 2.18
N PRO A 182 26.14 -0.34 2.68
CA PRO A 182 26.09 -0.83 4.06
C PRO A 182 26.53 0.24 5.07
N PRO A 183 26.21 0.08 6.38
CA PRO A 183 26.59 1.06 7.39
C PRO A 183 28.06 1.44 7.34
N GLY A 184 28.35 2.76 7.30
CA GLY A 184 29.69 3.30 7.17
C GLY A 184 30.20 3.44 5.73
N SER A 185 29.40 3.11 4.72
CA SER A 185 29.69 3.47 3.33
C SER A 185 29.54 4.99 3.13
N ASN A 186 29.95 5.46 1.97
CA ASN A 186 29.81 6.86 1.59
C ASN A 186 28.84 6.96 0.42
N CYS A 187 27.67 7.52 0.66
CA CYS A 187 26.67 7.85 -0.34
C CYS A 187 26.33 9.34 -0.25
N ASN A 188 25.61 9.87 -1.21
CA ASN A 188 25.05 11.20 -1.15
C ASN A 188 23.52 11.10 -1.15
N PRO A 189 22.84 11.31 -0.01
CA PRO A 189 21.38 11.20 0.06
C PRO A 189 20.64 12.12 -0.92
N ASP A 190 21.23 13.24 -1.33
CA ASP A 190 20.65 14.17 -2.29
C ASP A 190 20.49 13.57 -3.72
N ASP A 191 21.10 12.43 -3.99
CA ASP A 191 21.00 11.73 -5.28
C ASP A 191 19.78 10.81 -5.35
N PHE A 192 19.03 10.66 -4.24
CA PHE A 192 17.93 9.74 -4.09
C PHE A 192 16.67 10.40 -3.55
N GLU A 193 15.52 9.80 -3.82
CA GLU A 193 14.27 10.15 -3.16
C GLU A 193 14.20 9.42 -1.82
N LEU A 194 14.05 10.19 -0.74
CA LEU A 194 14.03 9.63 0.61
C LEU A 194 12.60 9.27 1.03
N PRO A 195 12.43 8.28 1.92
CA PRO A 195 11.11 7.89 2.41
C PRO A 195 10.41 9.04 3.15
N VAL A 196 9.08 9.06 3.10
CA VAL A 196 8.26 10.00 3.89
C VAL A 196 8.16 9.56 5.34
N TRP A 197 8.40 8.27 5.61
CA TRP A 197 8.44 7.71 6.95
C TRP A 197 9.34 6.47 7.00
N GLU A 198 10.05 6.32 8.12
CA GLU A 198 10.91 5.17 8.39
C GLU A 198 10.83 4.77 9.86
N TYR A 199 11.02 3.48 10.15
CA TYR A 199 11.13 3.00 11.52
C TYR A 199 12.21 1.94 11.69
N GLU A 200 12.85 1.92 12.85
CA GLU A 200 14.00 1.06 13.13
C GLU A 200 13.58 -0.39 13.35
N LEU A 201 14.24 -1.31 12.65
CA LEU A 201 14.05 -2.75 12.82
C LEU A 201 14.51 -3.25 14.19
N TYR A 202 13.81 -4.27 14.69
CA TYR A 202 14.10 -4.94 15.96
C TYR A 202 13.97 -4.06 17.20
N VAL A 203 13.47 -2.85 17.06
CA VAL A 203 12.96 -2.06 18.17
C VAL A 203 11.51 -2.48 18.40
N ASP A 204 11.13 -2.77 19.64
CA ASP A 204 9.79 -3.26 20.00
C ASP A 204 9.31 -4.51 19.22
N ASP A 205 10.26 -5.34 18.76
CA ASP A 205 10.04 -6.60 18.02
C ASP A 205 9.49 -6.46 16.60
N VAL A 206 9.45 -5.27 16.01
CA VAL A 206 9.08 -5.05 14.60
C VAL A 206 10.13 -5.64 13.64
N CYS A 207 9.71 -6.05 12.45
CA CYS A 207 10.65 -6.71 11.53
C CYS A 207 10.36 -6.58 10.04
N SER A 208 9.17 -6.21 9.62
CA SER A 208 8.82 -6.17 8.20
C SER A 208 7.54 -5.37 7.97
N VAL A 209 7.66 -4.26 7.30
CA VAL A 209 6.51 -3.46 6.89
C VAL A 209 5.63 -4.23 5.91
N THR A 210 4.32 -4.19 6.13
CA THR A 210 3.35 -4.82 5.22
C THR A 210 2.80 -3.81 4.21
N GLY A 211 2.68 -2.55 4.59
CA GLY A 211 2.02 -1.52 3.80
C GLY A 211 0.53 -1.45 4.05
N GLY A 212 -0.19 -0.68 3.29
CA GLY A 212 -1.58 -0.41 3.55
C GLY A 212 -2.24 0.54 2.58
N TYR A 213 -3.14 1.38 3.10
CA TYR A 213 -3.95 2.32 2.33
C TYR A 213 -4.12 3.64 3.07
N VAL A 214 -4.29 4.74 2.34
CA VAL A 214 -4.87 5.96 2.92
C VAL A 214 -6.34 5.70 3.19
N TYR A 215 -6.76 5.84 4.43
CA TYR A 215 -8.14 5.58 4.83
C TYR A 215 -9.06 6.68 4.30
N ARG A 216 -10.08 6.29 3.53
CA ARG A 216 -11.09 7.17 2.94
C ARG A 216 -12.52 6.75 3.29
N GLY A 217 -12.66 5.67 4.08
CA GLY A 217 -13.94 5.22 4.62
C GLY A 217 -14.60 6.22 5.56
N ASN A 218 -15.80 5.91 6.00
CA ASN A 218 -16.58 6.77 6.87
C ASN A 218 -16.84 6.16 8.26
N ASP A 219 -16.50 4.86 8.47
CA ASP A 219 -16.74 4.19 9.74
C ASP A 219 -15.77 4.66 10.86
N ILE A 220 -14.56 5.20 10.50
CA ILE A 220 -13.55 5.64 11.47
C ILE A 220 -13.08 7.04 11.12
N TRP A 221 -13.77 8.03 11.62
CA TRP A 221 -13.51 9.44 11.29
C TRP A 221 -12.10 9.91 11.63
N SER A 222 -11.55 9.50 12.77
CA SER A 222 -10.20 9.86 13.23
C SER A 222 -9.08 9.37 12.31
N LEU A 223 -9.34 8.38 11.45
CA LEU A 223 -8.36 7.85 10.50
C LEU A 223 -8.45 8.47 9.10
N LYS A 224 -9.48 9.27 8.83
CA LYS A 224 -9.70 9.83 7.48
C LYS A 224 -8.51 10.65 7.00
N GLY A 225 -7.96 10.30 5.85
CA GLY A 225 -6.78 10.95 5.27
C GLY A 225 -5.42 10.45 5.76
N LYS A 226 -5.38 9.53 6.71
CA LYS A 226 -4.13 8.95 7.21
C LYS A 226 -3.78 7.67 6.45
N TYR A 227 -2.49 7.43 6.23
CA TYR A 227 -2.00 6.17 5.66
C TYR A 227 -1.94 5.10 6.76
N ILE A 228 -2.74 4.05 6.62
CA ILE A 228 -2.81 2.96 7.59
C ILE A 228 -1.96 1.82 7.09
N TYR A 229 -1.01 1.38 7.90
CA TYR A 229 -0.05 0.34 7.57
C TYR A 229 0.26 -0.53 8.79
N GLY A 230 0.97 -1.63 8.61
CA GLY A 230 1.28 -2.53 9.71
C GLY A 230 2.60 -3.26 9.56
N ASP A 231 3.00 -3.94 10.64
CA ASP A 231 4.17 -4.82 10.69
C ASP A 231 3.77 -6.29 10.78
N TRP A 232 4.48 -7.14 10.05
CA TRP A 232 4.20 -8.56 9.99
C TRP A 232 4.54 -9.30 11.29
N CYS A 233 5.60 -8.91 12.00
CA CYS A 233 6.07 -9.61 13.20
C CYS A 233 5.17 -9.38 14.39
N THR A 234 4.86 -8.13 14.66
CA THR A 234 4.13 -7.72 15.87
C THR A 234 2.63 -7.66 15.65
N GLY A 235 2.20 -7.44 14.40
CA GLY A 235 0.82 -7.15 14.09
C GLY A 235 0.40 -5.76 14.58
N ASP A 236 1.35 -4.86 14.75
CA ASP A 236 1.08 -3.46 14.98
C ASP A 236 0.45 -2.84 13.74
N ILE A 237 -0.54 -1.99 13.95
CA ILE A 237 -1.16 -1.15 12.93
C ILE A 237 -1.00 0.29 13.38
N TRP A 238 -0.49 1.12 12.47
CA TRP A 238 -0.27 2.54 12.67
C TRP A 238 -1.06 3.37 11.69
N ALA A 239 -1.31 4.62 12.07
CA ALA A 239 -1.86 5.66 11.21
C ALA A 239 -0.84 6.79 11.04
N PHE A 240 -0.36 6.96 9.83
CA PHE A 240 0.61 8.00 9.49
C PHE A 240 -0.08 9.18 8.82
N THR A 241 0.15 10.38 9.36
CA THR A 241 -0.31 11.65 8.81
C THR A 241 0.83 12.34 8.09
N LEU A 242 0.70 12.49 6.78
CA LEU A 242 1.60 13.30 5.96
C LEU A 242 1.26 14.77 6.17
N SER A 243 2.21 15.56 6.65
CA SER A 243 2.03 17.00 6.90
C SER A 243 2.87 17.83 5.93
N GLU A 244 2.29 18.88 5.36
CA GLU A 244 2.96 19.81 4.42
C GLU A 244 4.13 20.57 5.08
N ASP A 245 4.09 20.75 6.39
CA ASP A 245 5.15 21.44 7.15
C ASP A 245 6.30 20.54 7.58
N GLY A 246 6.24 19.24 7.22
CA GLY A 246 7.24 18.22 7.57
C GLY A 246 7.10 17.67 9.00
N ASN A 247 6.11 18.13 9.78
CA ASN A 247 5.81 17.59 11.10
C ASN A 247 4.89 16.37 10.97
N HIS A 248 5.42 15.27 10.43
CA HIS A 248 4.67 14.03 10.28
C HIS A 248 4.33 13.42 11.64
N ILE A 249 3.16 12.78 11.71
CA ILE A 249 2.68 12.12 12.93
C ILE A 249 2.43 10.65 12.60
N ASN A 250 2.96 9.76 13.43
CA ASN A 250 2.67 8.33 13.38
C ASN A 250 2.03 7.91 14.69
N GLU A 251 0.82 7.38 14.62
CA GLU A 251 -0.01 7.03 15.79
C GLU A 251 -0.18 5.51 15.87
N ASP A 252 -0.03 4.97 17.09
CA ASP A 252 -0.35 3.57 17.36
C ASP A 252 -1.87 3.38 17.36
N ILE A 253 -2.39 2.50 16.51
CA ILE A 253 -3.82 2.18 16.46
C ILE A 253 -4.12 0.90 17.23
N ILE A 254 -3.40 -0.18 16.93
CA ILE A 254 -3.65 -1.49 17.50
C ILE A 254 -2.38 -2.34 17.49
N ARG A 255 -2.16 -3.11 18.55
CA ARG A 255 -1.23 -4.24 18.54
C ARG A 255 -2.03 -5.53 18.53
N SER A 256 -2.19 -6.11 17.35
CA SER A 256 -3.08 -7.25 17.14
C SER A 256 -2.46 -8.61 17.50
N ASN A 257 -1.13 -8.70 17.53
CA ASN A 257 -0.37 -9.96 17.61
C ASN A 257 -0.74 -10.97 16.50
N ILE A 258 -1.18 -10.45 15.35
CA ILE A 258 -1.53 -11.20 14.15
C ILE A 258 -0.46 -10.90 13.10
N ASN A 259 0.15 -11.93 12.51
CA ASN A 259 1.08 -11.71 11.40
C ASN A 259 0.31 -11.11 10.21
N ILE A 260 0.38 -9.78 10.05
CA ILE A 260 -0.35 -9.05 9.02
C ILE A 260 0.33 -9.29 7.68
N THR A 261 -0.39 -9.87 6.74
CA THR A 261 0.17 -10.23 5.42
C THR A 261 -0.30 -9.31 4.29
N SER A 262 -1.41 -8.62 4.48
CA SER A 262 -2.00 -7.75 3.46
C SER A 262 -3.05 -6.84 4.05
N PHE A 263 -3.29 -5.72 3.36
CA PHE A 263 -4.44 -4.86 3.54
C PHE A 263 -5.30 -4.84 2.27
N GLY A 264 -6.53 -4.39 2.40
CA GLY A 264 -7.47 -4.17 1.31
C GLY A 264 -8.60 -3.27 1.75
N ILE A 265 -9.33 -2.72 0.78
CA ILE A 265 -10.52 -1.89 1.00
C ILE A 265 -11.72 -2.50 0.31
N ASP A 266 -12.92 -2.22 0.83
CA ASP A 266 -14.19 -2.54 0.17
C ASP A 266 -14.65 -1.38 -0.74
N GLU A 267 -15.86 -1.50 -1.30
CA GLU A 267 -16.46 -0.48 -2.17
C GLU A 267 -16.85 0.84 -1.47
N ASN A 268 -16.74 0.89 -0.14
CA ASN A 268 -16.97 2.08 0.67
C ASN A 268 -15.66 2.65 1.24
N ASP A 269 -14.50 2.16 0.74
CA ASP A 269 -13.16 2.48 1.20
C ASP A 269 -12.88 2.09 2.66
N GLU A 270 -13.69 1.16 3.21
CA GLU A 270 -13.47 0.61 4.55
C GLU A 270 -12.32 -0.39 4.56
N LEU A 271 -11.48 -0.31 5.60
CA LEU A 271 -10.21 -1.02 5.64
C LEU A 271 -10.34 -2.43 6.24
N PHE A 272 -9.76 -3.37 5.53
CA PHE A 272 -9.57 -4.76 5.96
C PHE A 272 -8.09 -5.12 5.98
N PHE A 273 -7.73 -6.08 6.84
CA PHE A 273 -6.41 -6.70 6.80
C PHE A 273 -6.50 -8.21 6.90
N CYS A 274 -5.48 -8.88 6.35
CA CYS A 274 -5.37 -10.33 6.36
C CYS A 274 -4.23 -10.76 7.28
N GLY A 275 -4.47 -11.82 8.06
CA GLY A 275 -3.43 -12.41 8.90
C GLY A 275 -3.89 -13.73 9.50
N ASN A 276 -2.97 -14.64 9.76
CA ASN A 276 -3.25 -15.94 10.37
C ASN A 276 -4.40 -16.73 9.69
N GLY A 277 -4.52 -16.60 8.35
CA GLY A 277 -5.56 -17.26 7.55
C GLY A 277 -6.98 -16.70 7.71
N ARG A 278 -7.11 -15.48 8.17
CA ARG A 278 -8.38 -14.77 8.39
C ARG A 278 -8.35 -13.39 7.76
N VAL A 279 -9.53 -12.83 7.54
CA VAL A 279 -9.76 -11.44 7.16
C VAL A 279 -10.41 -10.73 8.33
N PHE A 280 -9.92 -9.54 8.64
CA PHE A 280 -10.41 -8.68 9.72
C PHE A 280 -10.82 -7.35 9.12
N LYS A 281 -11.90 -6.76 9.61
CA LYS A 281 -12.28 -5.37 9.33
C LYS A 281 -11.74 -4.49 10.47
N LEU A 282 -11.12 -3.36 10.13
CA LEU A 282 -10.82 -2.33 11.11
C LEU A 282 -12.13 -1.63 11.47
N GLN A 283 -12.41 -1.49 12.76
CA GLN A 283 -13.62 -0.85 13.26
C GLN A 283 -13.28 0.06 14.44
N SER A 284 -14.02 1.12 14.60
CA SER A 284 -13.96 2.01 15.74
C SER A 284 -15.31 2.04 16.46
N ASN A 285 -15.26 2.37 17.73
CA ASN A 285 -16.45 2.70 18.52
C ASN A 285 -16.64 4.22 18.66
N GLU A 286 -15.92 5.03 17.89
CA GLU A 286 -16.06 6.48 17.90
C GLU A 286 -17.51 6.87 17.62
N GLY A 287 -18.05 7.70 18.50
CA GLY A 287 -19.43 8.17 18.38
C GLY A 287 -20.51 7.18 18.83
N ASP A 288 -20.21 5.90 19.06
CA ASP A 288 -21.14 4.91 19.62
C ASP A 288 -21.24 5.04 21.13
N LEU A 289 -21.99 6.04 21.59
CA LEU A 289 -22.07 6.36 23.01
C LEU A 289 -22.97 5.38 23.80
N ASN A 290 -23.83 4.64 23.12
CA ASN A 290 -24.70 3.66 23.75
C ASN A 290 -24.14 2.23 23.73
N GLY A 291 -23.09 1.98 22.94
CA GLY A 291 -22.39 0.68 22.83
C GLY A 291 -23.19 -0.39 22.10
N ASP A 292 -24.10 0.01 21.20
CA ASP A 292 -24.92 -0.95 20.42
C ASP A 292 -24.28 -1.31 19.06
N ASN A 293 -23.12 -0.77 18.74
CA ASN A 293 -22.37 -0.88 17.49
C ASN A 293 -23.10 -0.30 16.27
N LEU A 294 -24.00 0.67 16.47
CA LEU A 294 -24.73 1.37 15.42
C LEU A 294 -24.65 2.87 15.65
N LEU A 295 -23.97 3.61 14.77
CA LEU A 295 -24.03 5.07 14.79
C LEU A 295 -25.38 5.55 14.31
N ASN A 296 -26.13 6.23 15.20
CA ASN A 296 -27.47 6.72 14.89
C ASN A 296 -27.87 7.91 15.76
N VAL A 297 -29.11 8.37 15.60
CA VAL A 297 -29.63 9.53 16.34
C VAL A 297 -29.62 9.35 17.86
N LEU A 298 -29.62 8.12 18.39
CA LEU A 298 -29.57 7.87 19.84
C LEU A 298 -28.22 8.32 20.42
N ASP A 299 -27.12 8.11 19.69
CA ASP A 299 -25.79 8.56 20.09
C ASP A 299 -25.70 10.08 20.09
N VAL A 300 -26.29 10.73 19.08
CA VAL A 300 -26.39 12.19 19.06
C VAL A 300 -27.14 12.72 20.30
N ILE A 301 -28.22 12.08 20.68
CA ILE A 301 -28.99 12.45 21.87
C ILE A 301 -28.15 12.26 23.15
N LEU A 302 -27.40 11.15 23.23
CA LEU A 302 -26.51 10.90 24.38
C LEU A 302 -25.39 11.93 24.45
N LEU A 303 -24.76 12.26 23.32
CA LEU A 303 -23.70 13.28 23.25
C LEU A 303 -24.22 14.65 23.68
N VAL A 304 -25.38 15.07 23.16
CA VAL A 304 -26.04 16.32 23.59
C VAL A 304 -26.30 16.34 25.09
N ASN A 305 -26.83 15.27 25.65
CA ASN A 305 -27.10 15.18 27.08
C ASN A 305 -25.81 15.25 27.90
N LEU A 306 -24.74 14.64 27.43
CA LEU A 306 -23.43 14.64 28.06
C LEU A 306 -22.84 16.06 28.08
N ILE A 307 -22.91 16.78 26.96
CA ILE A 307 -22.49 18.19 26.83
C ILE A 307 -23.30 19.09 27.78
N LEU A 308 -24.61 18.93 27.83
CA LEU A 308 -25.48 19.71 28.72
C LEU A 308 -25.18 19.44 30.22
N ALA A 309 -24.79 18.23 30.53
CA ALA A 309 -24.39 17.82 31.87
C ALA A 309 -22.94 18.27 32.23
N GLN A 310 -22.21 18.88 31.32
CA GLN A 310 -20.79 19.20 31.43
C GLN A 310 -19.94 17.95 31.74
N GLY A 311 -20.36 16.80 31.23
CA GLY A 311 -19.64 15.54 31.31
C GLY A 311 -18.56 15.44 30.23
N TYR A 312 -17.72 14.41 30.32
CA TYR A 312 -16.72 14.08 29.32
C TYR A 312 -16.79 12.58 28.99
N ASN A 313 -16.52 12.25 27.74
CA ASN A 313 -16.42 10.87 27.25
C ASN A 313 -15.50 10.87 26.02
N ASP A 314 -14.46 10.06 26.05
CA ASP A 314 -13.47 9.97 24.98
C ASP A 314 -14.09 9.54 23.63
N ILE A 315 -15.10 8.65 23.65
CA ILE A 315 -15.82 8.17 22.46
C ILE A 315 -16.63 9.28 21.79
N GLY A 316 -17.02 10.29 22.56
CA GLY A 316 -17.79 11.43 22.07
C GLY A 316 -16.95 12.64 21.69
N ASP A 317 -15.65 12.67 22.02
CA ASP A 317 -14.69 13.73 21.64
C ASP A 317 -14.10 13.42 20.26
N LEU A 318 -14.87 13.71 19.24
CA LEU A 318 -14.58 13.28 17.87
C LEU A 318 -13.49 14.11 17.18
N ASN A 319 -13.20 15.30 17.71
CA ASN A 319 -12.12 16.15 17.21
C ASN A 319 -10.84 16.07 18.05
N ASN A 320 -10.85 15.28 19.13
CA ASN A 320 -9.74 15.06 20.04
C ASN A 320 -9.17 16.35 20.67
N ASP A 321 -10.04 17.36 20.93
CA ASP A 321 -9.63 18.61 21.55
C ASP A 321 -9.77 18.60 23.10
N ASN A 322 -10.20 17.49 23.67
CA ASN A 322 -10.50 17.25 25.07
C ASN A 322 -11.69 18.09 25.61
N ILE A 323 -12.57 18.54 24.72
CA ILE A 323 -13.75 19.34 25.08
C ILE A 323 -14.97 18.82 24.32
N LEU A 324 -15.93 18.23 25.01
CA LEU A 324 -17.20 17.90 24.38
C LEU A 324 -18.03 19.17 24.13
N ASN A 325 -18.32 19.44 22.86
CA ASN A 325 -19.06 20.63 22.45
C ASN A 325 -19.87 20.40 21.16
N VAL A 326 -20.42 21.47 20.59
CA VAL A 326 -21.26 21.38 19.38
C VAL A 326 -20.48 20.89 18.14
N LEU A 327 -19.16 21.02 18.11
CA LEU A 327 -18.35 20.52 16.98
C LEU A 327 -18.39 18.99 16.93
N ASP A 328 -18.34 18.31 18.08
CA ASP A 328 -18.46 16.85 18.16
C ASP A 328 -19.84 16.38 17.69
N ILE A 329 -20.91 17.13 18.04
CA ILE A 329 -22.25 16.82 17.53
C ILE A 329 -22.30 16.91 15.99
N ILE A 330 -21.67 17.94 15.43
CA ILE A 330 -21.61 18.12 13.97
C ILE A 330 -20.84 16.96 13.32
N LEU A 331 -19.69 16.59 13.89
CA LEU A 331 -18.90 15.46 13.40
C LEU A 331 -19.71 14.15 13.47
N LEU A 332 -20.37 13.88 14.62
CA LEU A 332 -21.19 12.67 14.76
C LEU A 332 -22.35 12.63 13.75
N VAL A 333 -22.98 13.77 13.49
CA VAL A 333 -24.04 13.86 12.49
C VAL A 333 -23.50 13.59 11.09
N ASN A 334 -22.32 14.13 10.74
CA ASN A 334 -21.67 13.87 9.44
C ASN A 334 -21.32 12.39 9.29
N MET A 335 -20.75 11.75 10.32
CA MET A 335 -20.48 10.30 10.32
C MET A 335 -21.76 9.48 10.06
N ILE A 336 -22.90 9.85 10.69
CA ILE A 336 -24.20 9.17 10.49
C ILE A 336 -24.74 9.40 9.07
N LEU A 337 -24.50 10.55 8.47
CA LEU A 337 -25.00 10.90 7.13
C LEU A 337 -24.08 10.41 6.01
N GLY A 338 -22.83 10.03 6.35
CA GLY A 338 -21.83 9.60 5.38
C GLY A 338 -21.23 10.77 4.58
N ASP A 339 -21.18 11.98 5.17
CA ASP A 339 -20.63 13.20 4.56
C ASP A 339 -19.18 13.46 4.99
#